data_55f274071b143ff2256440d3ac60e450
#
_entry.id   55f274071b143ff2256440d3ac60e450
#
_cell.length_a   1.000
_cell.length_b   1.000
_cell.length_c   1.000
_cell.angle_alpha   90.00
_cell.angle_beta   90.00
_cell.angle_gamma   90.00
#
_symmetry.space_group_name_H-M   'P 1'
#
loop_
_entity.id
_entity.type
_entity.pdbx_description
1 polymer ?
#
loop_
_entity_poly.entity_id
_entity_poly.type
_entity_poly.pdbx_seq_one_letter_code
_entity_poly.pdbx_strand_id
1 'polypeptide(L)'
;MTLSQATMAQFNAPLEDRLGRVPVKEVRTARGVISLREAGAGPALVLLHGIGSNSGSWLHQLESPGTRRVIAWDAPGYGTSTPLPLAAPAAADYADALAALLDALGIERLVLVGHSLGALMATAFAALHPQRLYGLVLLNPAGGYGNADPAVREERLMSRLKMMDELGPSGLAEQRAGQLLSSTAPPDALQLVRIGMRRLDPAGHEQAARMLAGGKLSEDAAKFPGQTLVMCGSEDRITPESGCQTIARFFARGTYRSLPGLGHASYAEGPVTVNAALAEFGRQAGAW
;
A
#
# COMPACT_ATOMS: atom_id res chain seq x y z
N MET A 1 16.94 4.00 -24.38
CA MET A 1 15.76 3.74 -25.25
C MET A 1 14.82 4.95 -25.12
N THR A 2 14.63 5.72 -26.17
CA THR A 2 13.67 6.82 -26.22
C THR A 2 12.25 6.24 -26.33
N LEU A 3 11.35 6.67 -25.45
CA LEU A 3 9.93 6.31 -25.53
C LEU A 3 9.33 6.84 -26.85
N SER A 4 8.41 6.09 -27.46
CA SER A 4 7.71 6.53 -28.66
C SER A 4 6.83 7.76 -28.35
N GLN A 5 6.53 8.58 -29.38
CA GLN A 5 5.64 9.76 -29.22
C GLN A 5 4.27 9.37 -28.65
N ALA A 6 3.72 8.22 -29.03
CA ALA A 6 2.47 7.69 -28.49
C ALA A 6 2.57 7.36 -26.98
N THR A 7 3.69 6.81 -26.56
CA THR A 7 3.97 6.52 -25.14
C THR A 7 4.11 7.82 -24.35
N MET A 8 4.80 8.83 -24.90
CA MET A 8 4.92 10.15 -24.24
C MET A 8 3.56 10.86 -24.10
N ALA A 9 2.71 10.82 -25.14
CA ALA A 9 1.37 11.39 -25.09
C ALA A 9 0.47 10.69 -24.04
N GLN A 10 0.68 9.41 -23.80
CA GLN A 10 -0.06 8.66 -22.79
C GLN A 10 0.24 9.15 -21.37
N PHE A 11 1.48 9.47 -21.03
CA PHE A 11 1.86 9.97 -19.70
C PHE A 11 1.51 11.46 -19.50
N ASN A 12 1.28 12.23 -20.56
CA ASN A 12 0.87 13.64 -20.50
C ASN A 12 -0.65 13.83 -20.37
N ALA A 13 -1.45 12.75 -20.44
CA ALA A 13 -2.89 12.85 -20.24
C ALA A 13 -3.24 13.17 -18.77
N PRO A 14 -4.39 13.84 -18.51
CA PRO A 14 -4.85 14.07 -17.14
C PRO A 14 -4.93 12.77 -16.32
N LEU A 15 -4.64 12.84 -15.03
CA LEU A 15 -4.60 11.65 -14.14
C LEU A 15 -5.91 10.88 -14.12
N GLU A 16 -7.06 11.58 -14.19
CA GLU A 16 -8.37 10.92 -14.25
C GLU A 16 -8.55 10.09 -15.52
N ASP A 17 -8.10 10.57 -16.66
CA ASP A 17 -8.13 9.84 -17.93
C ASP A 17 -7.20 8.61 -17.87
N ARG A 18 -6.03 8.77 -17.25
CA ARG A 18 -5.06 7.69 -17.05
C ARG A 18 -5.65 6.61 -16.13
N LEU A 19 -6.29 7.01 -15.02
CA LEU A 19 -7.01 6.10 -14.11
C LEU A 19 -8.19 5.39 -14.83
N GLY A 20 -8.85 6.05 -15.77
CA GLY A 20 -9.90 5.47 -16.61
C GLY A 20 -9.41 4.32 -17.49
N ARG A 21 -8.14 4.30 -17.88
CA ARG A 21 -7.54 3.22 -18.71
C ARG A 21 -7.26 1.94 -17.92
N VAL A 22 -7.20 2.01 -16.60
CA VAL A 22 -7.10 0.87 -15.70
C VAL A 22 -8.31 0.86 -14.77
N PRO A 23 -9.50 0.49 -15.29
CA PRO A 23 -10.76 0.60 -14.58
C PRO A 23 -10.79 -0.28 -13.34
N VAL A 24 -11.63 0.10 -12.38
CA VAL A 24 -11.92 -0.74 -11.21
C VAL A 24 -12.66 -2.00 -11.67
N LYS A 25 -12.25 -3.14 -11.14
CA LYS A 25 -12.90 -4.45 -11.29
C LYS A 25 -13.37 -4.91 -9.91
N GLU A 26 -14.45 -5.65 -9.87
CA GLU A 26 -14.95 -6.29 -8.66
C GLU A 26 -14.77 -7.81 -8.76
N VAL A 27 -14.26 -8.39 -7.68
CA VAL A 27 -14.06 -9.84 -7.55
C VAL A 27 -14.89 -10.33 -6.36
N ARG A 28 -15.80 -11.30 -6.63
CA ARG A 28 -16.52 -12.00 -5.56
C ARG A 28 -15.60 -13.01 -4.91
N THR A 29 -15.48 -12.93 -3.61
CA THR A 29 -14.70 -13.83 -2.77
C THR A 29 -15.59 -14.54 -1.75
N ALA A 30 -15.04 -15.50 -1.03
CA ALA A 30 -15.76 -16.14 0.08
C ALA A 30 -16.04 -15.17 1.27
N ARG A 31 -15.43 -13.97 1.27
CA ARG A 31 -15.55 -12.96 2.33
C ARG A 31 -16.23 -11.66 1.88
N GLY A 32 -16.88 -11.67 0.73
CA GLY A 32 -17.53 -10.49 0.13
C GLY A 32 -16.87 -10.07 -1.18
N VAL A 33 -17.20 -8.87 -1.64
CA VAL A 33 -16.63 -8.29 -2.86
C VAL A 33 -15.36 -7.53 -2.52
N ILE A 34 -14.34 -7.68 -3.35
CA ILE A 34 -13.13 -6.85 -3.31
C ILE A 34 -13.00 -6.13 -4.65
N SER A 35 -12.91 -4.80 -4.60
CA SER A 35 -12.57 -4.00 -5.77
C SER A 35 -11.05 -3.89 -5.92
N LEU A 36 -10.59 -3.80 -7.16
CA LEU A 36 -9.17 -3.72 -7.49
C LEU A 36 -8.97 -3.08 -8.86
N ARG A 37 -7.73 -2.68 -9.15
CA ARG A 37 -7.25 -2.38 -10.50
C ARG A 37 -6.18 -3.38 -10.88
N GLU A 38 -6.11 -3.72 -12.15
CA GLU A 38 -5.23 -4.75 -12.66
C GLU A 38 -4.67 -4.40 -14.03
N ALA A 39 -3.39 -4.68 -14.24
CA ALA A 39 -2.72 -4.51 -15.52
C ALA A 39 -1.65 -5.57 -15.75
N GLY A 40 -1.37 -5.85 -17.03
CA GLY A 40 -0.36 -6.80 -17.44
C GLY A 40 -0.77 -8.27 -17.27
N ALA A 41 0.19 -9.15 -17.49
CA ALA A 41 0.04 -10.61 -17.37
C ALA A 41 1.37 -11.22 -16.93
N GLY A 42 1.32 -12.44 -16.34
CA GLY A 42 2.49 -13.15 -15.83
C GLY A 42 2.48 -13.34 -14.31
N PRO A 43 3.64 -13.46 -13.66
CA PRO A 43 3.73 -13.62 -12.22
C PRO A 43 3.12 -12.43 -11.47
N ALA A 44 2.41 -12.72 -10.38
CA ALA A 44 1.62 -11.73 -9.66
C ALA A 44 2.48 -10.80 -8.77
N LEU A 45 2.25 -9.49 -8.91
CA LEU A 45 2.70 -8.42 -8.01
C LEU A 45 1.46 -7.77 -7.40
N VAL A 46 1.23 -7.96 -6.11
CA VAL A 46 0.04 -7.44 -5.42
C VAL A 46 0.42 -6.28 -4.52
N LEU A 47 -0.34 -5.18 -4.63
CA LEU A 47 -0.03 -3.87 -4.03
C LEU A 47 -1.14 -3.48 -3.06
N LEU A 48 -0.78 -3.31 -1.78
CA LEU A 48 -1.67 -2.92 -0.69
C LEU A 48 -1.40 -1.46 -0.31
N HIS A 49 -2.43 -0.65 -0.38
CA HIS A 49 -2.33 0.80 -0.15
C HIS A 49 -2.32 1.21 1.33
N GLY A 50 -1.97 2.47 1.60
CA GLY A 50 -2.02 3.09 2.93
C GLY A 50 -3.41 3.62 3.30
N ILE A 51 -3.56 4.12 4.55
CA ILE A 51 -4.84 4.53 5.14
C ILE A 51 -5.54 5.66 4.38
N GLY A 52 -4.80 6.59 3.79
CA GLY A 52 -5.35 7.72 3.03
C GLY A 52 -5.39 7.49 1.52
N SER A 53 -5.49 6.23 1.07
CA SER A 53 -5.21 5.84 -0.30
C SER A 53 -6.22 4.80 -0.81
N ASN A 54 -6.05 4.30 -2.03
CA ASN A 54 -6.84 3.24 -2.66
C ASN A 54 -6.06 2.60 -3.82
N SER A 55 -6.67 1.68 -4.57
CA SER A 55 -6.05 1.02 -5.73
C SER A 55 -5.51 2.00 -6.77
N GLY A 56 -6.16 3.14 -6.98
CA GLY A 56 -5.75 4.16 -7.95
C GLY A 56 -4.42 4.84 -7.63
N SER A 57 -3.99 4.82 -6.37
CA SER A 57 -2.70 5.39 -5.97
C SER A 57 -1.51 4.70 -6.63
N TRP A 58 -1.67 3.45 -7.03
CA TRP A 58 -0.67 2.64 -7.72
C TRP A 58 -0.66 2.83 -9.25
N LEU A 59 -1.22 3.95 -9.75
CA LEU A 59 -1.36 4.23 -11.19
C LEU A 59 -0.07 3.99 -11.97
N HIS A 60 1.06 4.51 -11.49
CA HIS A 60 2.34 4.38 -12.19
C HIS A 60 2.89 2.95 -12.23
N GLN A 61 2.57 2.13 -11.22
CA GLN A 61 2.92 0.71 -11.19
C GLN A 61 2.02 -0.08 -12.16
N LEU A 62 0.75 0.27 -12.23
CA LEU A 62 -0.23 -0.32 -13.15
C LEU A 62 0.06 0.04 -14.62
N GLU A 63 0.55 1.25 -14.90
CA GLU A 63 0.96 1.67 -16.25
C GLU A 63 2.28 1.05 -16.71
N SER A 64 3.06 0.49 -15.78
CA SER A 64 4.37 -0.09 -16.07
C SER A 64 4.49 -1.55 -15.56
N PRO A 65 3.57 -2.45 -15.96
CA PRO A 65 3.54 -3.81 -15.44
C PRO A 65 4.74 -4.64 -15.90
N GLY A 66 5.33 -4.34 -17.05
CA GLY A 66 6.36 -5.17 -17.66
C GLY A 66 5.81 -6.57 -17.97
N THR A 67 6.50 -7.62 -17.50
CA THR A 67 6.10 -9.02 -17.66
C THR A 67 5.31 -9.56 -16.46
N ARG A 68 4.70 -8.69 -15.65
CA ARG A 68 4.02 -9.03 -14.39
C ARG A 68 2.52 -8.78 -14.51
N ARG A 69 1.74 -9.55 -13.77
CA ARG A 69 0.35 -9.25 -13.47
C ARG A 69 0.32 -8.38 -12.22
N VAL A 70 0.15 -7.06 -12.39
CA VAL A 70 0.10 -6.08 -11.29
C VAL A 70 -1.33 -5.91 -10.83
N ILE A 71 -1.58 -6.12 -9.56
CA ILE A 71 -2.90 -6.02 -8.92
C ILE A 71 -2.80 -5.06 -7.76
N ALA A 72 -3.54 -3.97 -7.81
CA ALA A 72 -3.70 -3.01 -6.73
C ALA A 72 -5.11 -3.15 -6.16
N TRP A 73 -5.23 -3.61 -4.92
CA TRP A 73 -6.53 -3.80 -4.31
C TRP A 73 -7.09 -2.51 -3.68
N ASP A 74 -8.38 -2.45 -3.50
CA ASP A 74 -9.02 -1.60 -2.51
C ASP A 74 -9.27 -2.47 -1.28
N ALA A 75 -8.65 -2.15 -0.15
CA ALA A 75 -8.82 -2.92 1.09
C ALA A 75 -10.29 -2.98 1.50
N PRO A 76 -10.72 -3.98 2.28
CA PRO A 76 -12.07 -3.98 2.86
C PRO A 76 -12.46 -2.62 3.45
N GLY A 77 -13.62 -2.08 3.05
CA GLY A 77 -14.08 -0.75 3.42
C GLY A 77 -13.53 0.41 2.56
N TYR A 78 -12.78 0.11 1.49
CA TYR A 78 -12.30 1.10 0.51
C TYR A 78 -12.88 0.81 -0.87
N GLY A 79 -13.03 1.86 -1.68
CA GLY A 79 -13.65 1.73 -2.99
C GLY A 79 -15.05 1.12 -2.90
N THR A 80 -15.29 0.03 -3.65
CA THR A 80 -16.52 -0.77 -3.55
C THR A 80 -16.29 -2.11 -2.82
N SER A 81 -15.16 -2.26 -2.13
CA SER A 81 -14.87 -3.45 -1.32
C SER A 81 -15.79 -3.54 -0.10
N THR A 82 -16.35 -4.72 0.12
CA THR A 82 -17.17 -4.99 1.31
C THR A 82 -16.40 -4.71 2.59
N PRO A 83 -16.91 -3.88 3.51
CA PRO A 83 -16.27 -3.68 4.82
C PRO A 83 -16.17 -4.99 5.61
N LEU A 84 -15.18 -5.08 6.51
CA LEU A 84 -15.12 -6.21 7.43
C LEU A 84 -16.28 -6.15 8.45
N PRO A 85 -16.85 -7.30 8.85
CA PRO A 85 -17.97 -7.33 9.80
C PRO A 85 -17.52 -7.14 11.26
N LEU A 86 -16.54 -6.28 11.48
CA LEU A 86 -15.89 -6.02 12.77
C LEU A 86 -15.74 -4.52 12.98
N ALA A 87 -16.07 -4.01 14.15
CA ALA A 87 -15.87 -2.60 14.46
C ALA A 87 -14.38 -2.22 14.58
N ALA A 88 -13.55 -3.14 15.03
CA ALA A 88 -12.11 -2.95 15.21
C ALA A 88 -11.34 -4.17 14.68
N PRO A 89 -11.22 -4.31 13.34
CA PRO A 89 -10.50 -5.44 12.75
C PRO A 89 -9.00 -5.37 13.06
N ALA A 90 -8.38 -6.55 13.16
CA ALA A 90 -6.93 -6.71 13.24
C ALA A 90 -6.32 -6.84 11.83
N ALA A 91 -5.00 -6.74 11.72
CA ALA A 91 -4.30 -6.95 10.44
C ALA A 91 -4.52 -8.36 9.85
N ALA A 92 -4.74 -9.36 10.72
CA ALA A 92 -5.08 -10.73 10.31
C ALA A 92 -6.42 -10.82 9.57
N ASP A 93 -7.43 -10.01 9.93
CA ASP A 93 -8.72 -10.02 9.25
C ASP A 93 -8.61 -9.50 7.80
N TYR A 94 -7.76 -8.49 7.58
CA TYR A 94 -7.40 -8.03 6.24
C TYR A 94 -6.56 -9.06 5.48
N ALA A 95 -5.64 -9.76 6.17
CA ALA A 95 -4.86 -10.82 5.55
C ALA A 95 -5.74 -11.98 5.08
N ASP A 96 -6.76 -12.34 5.83
CA ASP A 96 -7.76 -13.33 5.44
C ASP A 96 -8.61 -12.89 4.23
N ALA A 97 -8.97 -11.60 4.17
CA ALA A 97 -9.67 -11.04 3.00
C ALA A 97 -8.75 -11.07 1.76
N LEU A 98 -7.46 -10.78 1.93
CA LEU A 98 -6.48 -10.91 0.86
C LEU A 98 -6.32 -12.36 0.40
N ALA A 99 -6.25 -13.33 1.32
CA ALA A 99 -6.19 -14.74 0.97
C ALA A 99 -7.39 -15.17 0.12
N ALA A 100 -8.61 -14.78 0.54
CA ALA A 100 -9.83 -15.06 -0.22
C ALA A 100 -9.83 -14.40 -1.62
N LEU A 101 -9.28 -13.19 -1.76
CA LEU A 101 -9.10 -12.54 -3.05
C LEU A 101 -8.14 -13.32 -3.95
N LEU A 102 -6.98 -13.71 -3.42
CA LEU A 102 -5.96 -14.46 -4.18
C LEU A 102 -6.50 -15.82 -4.65
N ASP A 103 -7.28 -16.50 -3.81
CA ASP A 103 -7.91 -17.78 -4.16
C ASP A 103 -8.95 -17.59 -5.29
N ALA A 104 -9.78 -16.54 -5.21
CA ALA A 104 -10.74 -16.20 -6.25
C ALA A 104 -10.08 -15.82 -7.59
N LEU A 105 -8.85 -15.29 -7.55
CA LEU A 105 -8.05 -14.94 -8.74
C LEU A 105 -7.18 -16.09 -9.25
N GLY A 106 -7.14 -17.23 -8.57
CA GLY A 106 -6.29 -18.38 -8.91
C GLY A 106 -4.79 -18.08 -8.74
N ILE A 107 -4.41 -17.19 -7.81
CA ILE A 107 -3.01 -16.82 -7.58
C ILE A 107 -2.45 -17.66 -6.43
N GLU A 108 -1.58 -18.59 -6.72
CA GLU A 108 -0.95 -19.46 -5.72
C GLU A 108 0.21 -18.76 -5.01
N ARG A 109 1.09 -18.08 -5.77
CA ARG A 109 2.26 -17.37 -5.23
C ARG A 109 2.44 -16.02 -5.86
N LEU A 110 2.99 -15.06 -5.08
CA LEU A 110 3.12 -13.66 -5.49
C LEU A 110 4.30 -12.96 -4.80
N VAL A 111 4.70 -11.81 -5.34
CA VAL A 111 5.41 -10.77 -4.58
C VAL A 111 4.35 -9.84 -3.99
N LEU A 112 4.38 -9.65 -2.68
CA LEU A 112 3.44 -8.78 -1.97
C LEU A 112 4.10 -7.46 -1.59
N VAL A 113 3.44 -6.35 -1.86
CA VAL A 113 3.91 -5.00 -1.49
C VAL A 113 2.89 -4.37 -0.55
N GLY A 114 3.33 -3.91 0.61
CA GLY A 114 2.51 -3.13 1.54
C GLY A 114 3.06 -1.73 1.72
N HIS A 115 2.26 -0.69 1.41
CA HIS A 115 2.61 0.70 1.67
C HIS A 115 1.97 1.20 2.97
N SER A 116 2.76 1.85 3.84
CA SER A 116 2.26 2.49 5.06
C SER A 116 1.41 1.52 5.89
N LEU A 117 0.11 1.78 6.06
CA LEU A 117 -0.85 0.88 6.72
C LEU A 117 -0.90 -0.50 6.06
N GLY A 118 -0.82 -0.58 4.73
CA GLY A 118 -0.79 -1.84 3.99
C GLY A 118 0.38 -2.74 4.37
N ALA A 119 1.43 -2.18 4.99
CA ALA A 119 2.55 -2.97 5.52
C ALA A 119 2.12 -3.87 6.68
N LEU A 120 1.21 -3.42 7.55
CA LEU A 120 0.63 -4.25 8.61
C LEU A 120 -0.15 -5.44 8.02
N MET A 121 -1.01 -5.16 7.04
CA MET A 121 -1.79 -6.18 6.35
C MET A 121 -0.90 -7.20 5.62
N ALA A 122 0.10 -6.69 4.90
CA ALA A 122 1.05 -7.51 4.15
C ALA A 122 1.91 -8.38 5.07
N THR A 123 2.34 -7.85 6.22
CA THR A 123 3.15 -8.60 7.19
C THR A 123 2.33 -9.66 7.91
N ALA A 124 1.06 -9.36 8.25
CA ALA A 124 0.14 -10.36 8.79
C ALA A 124 -0.12 -11.49 7.80
N PHE A 125 -0.34 -11.16 6.51
CA PHE A 125 -0.46 -12.17 5.46
C PHE A 125 0.81 -13.03 5.33
N ALA A 126 1.98 -12.40 5.36
CA ALA A 126 3.26 -13.11 5.30
C ALA A 126 3.47 -14.07 6.47
N ALA A 127 3.04 -13.68 7.66
CA ALA A 127 3.09 -14.51 8.87
C ALA A 127 2.15 -15.72 8.79
N LEU A 128 0.92 -15.53 8.26
CA LEU A 128 -0.11 -16.55 8.18
C LEU A 128 0.06 -17.49 6.96
N HIS A 129 0.55 -16.97 5.84
CA HIS A 129 0.64 -17.67 4.57
C HIS A 129 2.04 -17.56 3.92
N PRO A 130 3.13 -17.86 4.65
CA PRO A 130 4.50 -17.64 4.15
C PRO A 130 4.80 -18.38 2.83
N GLN A 131 4.17 -19.54 2.62
CA GLN A 131 4.33 -20.35 1.40
C GLN A 131 3.72 -19.69 0.15
N ARG A 132 2.80 -18.73 0.31
CA ARG A 132 2.15 -17.98 -0.79
C ARG A 132 3.05 -16.86 -1.35
N LEU A 133 4.20 -16.59 -0.71
CA LEU A 133 5.08 -15.49 -1.11
C LEU A 133 6.37 -15.96 -1.76
N TYR A 134 6.74 -15.32 -2.85
CA TYR A 134 8.13 -15.29 -3.30
C TYR A 134 8.96 -14.36 -2.42
N GLY A 135 8.38 -13.24 -2.00
CA GLY A 135 8.98 -12.29 -1.09
C GLY A 135 8.02 -11.16 -0.73
N LEU A 136 8.39 -10.39 0.28
CA LEU A 136 7.64 -9.27 0.84
C LEU A 136 8.38 -7.96 0.62
N VAL A 137 7.69 -6.93 0.15
CA VAL A 137 8.20 -5.56 0.08
C VAL A 137 7.35 -4.65 0.96
N LEU A 138 7.99 -3.90 1.82
CA LEU A 138 7.35 -2.88 2.63
C LEU A 138 7.86 -1.51 2.20
N LEU A 139 6.95 -0.67 1.71
CA LEU A 139 7.24 0.67 1.22
C LEU A 139 6.73 1.70 2.23
N ASN A 140 7.65 2.50 2.81
CA ASN A 140 7.30 3.51 3.82
C ASN A 140 6.40 2.92 4.95
N PRO A 141 6.78 1.78 5.58
CA PRO A 141 5.88 0.99 6.41
C PRO A 141 5.48 1.70 7.70
N ALA A 142 4.20 1.58 8.08
CA ALA A 142 3.73 1.85 9.43
C ALA A 142 3.88 0.59 10.30
N GLY A 143 4.48 0.72 11.48
CA GLY A 143 4.67 -0.40 12.41
C GLY A 143 3.46 -0.71 13.30
N GLY A 144 2.46 0.18 13.30
CA GLY A 144 1.35 0.16 14.24
C GLY A 144 1.69 0.75 15.61
N TYR A 145 0.67 0.90 16.44
CA TYR A 145 0.81 1.47 17.79
C TYR A 145 0.50 0.47 18.91
N GLY A 146 0.31 -0.81 18.58
CA GLY A 146 -0.09 -1.83 19.54
C GLY A 146 0.91 -2.08 20.68
N ASN A 147 2.19 -1.74 20.45
CA ASN A 147 3.26 -1.81 21.45
C ASN A 147 3.55 -0.47 22.14
N ALA A 148 2.84 0.61 21.78
CA ALA A 148 2.95 1.89 22.44
C ALA A 148 2.15 1.92 23.75
N ASP A 149 2.42 2.93 24.60
CA ASP A 149 1.61 3.19 25.77
C ASP A 149 0.11 3.31 25.39
N PRO A 150 -0.81 2.74 26.16
CA PRO A 150 -2.24 2.78 25.89
C PRO A 150 -2.79 4.20 25.65
N ALA A 151 -2.31 5.19 26.40
CA ALA A 151 -2.74 6.59 26.25
C ALA A 151 -2.26 7.17 24.90
N VAL A 152 -1.03 6.87 24.49
CA VAL A 152 -0.49 7.27 23.17
C VAL A 152 -1.28 6.62 22.04
N ARG A 153 -1.58 5.32 22.18
CA ARG A 153 -2.39 4.58 21.20
C ARG A 153 -3.77 5.21 21.02
N GLU A 154 -4.45 5.48 22.13
CA GLU A 154 -5.78 6.09 22.13
C GLU A 154 -5.73 7.51 21.53
N GLU A 155 -4.79 8.36 21.95
CA GLU A 155 -4.59 9.70 21.39
C GLU A 155 -4.42 9.66 19.87
N ARG A 156 -3.58 8.74 19.35
CA ARG A 156 -3.33 8.60 17.91
C ARG A 156 -4.56 8.13 17.15
N LEU A 157 -5.36 7.23 17.74
CA LEU A 157 -6.63 6.81 17.16
C LEU A 157 -7.62 7.98 17.12
N MET A 158 -7.91 8.58 18.27
CA MET A 158 -8.90 9.65 18.40
C MET A 158 -8.55 10.86 17.52
N SER A 159 -7.27 11.22 17.43
CA SER A 159 -6.83 12.31 16.53
C SER A 159 -7.18 12.03 15.07
N ARG A 160 -7.07 10.78 14.58
CA ARG A 160 -7.43 10.41 13.21
C ARG A 160 -8.94 10.42 12.99
N LEU A 161 -9.69 9.86 13.93
CA LEU A 161 -11.16 9.85 13.84
C LEU A 161 -11.73 11.26 13.84
N LYS A 162 -11.27 12.10 14.76
CA LYS A 162 -11.65 13.51 14.84
C LYS A 162 -11.32 14.25 13.54
N MET A 163 -10.12 14.02 12.98
CA MET A 163 -9.71 14.69 11.74
C MET A 163 -10.59 14.27 10.55
N MET A 164 -11.00 12.99 10.47
CA MET A 164 -11.95 12.55 9.44
C MET A 164 -13.34 13.16 9.65
N ASP A 165 -13.83 13.23 10.89
CA ASP A 165 -15.12 13.80 11.23
C ASP A 165 -15.19 15.31 10.92
N GLU A 166 -14.16 16.08 11.29
CA GLU A 166 -14.10 17.53 11.10
C GLU A 166 -13.86 17.95 9.64
N LEU A 167 -13.01 17.23 8.91
CA LEU A 167 -12.56 17.65 7.58
C LEU A 167 -13.27 16.87 6.45
N GLY A 168 -13.72 15.67 6.73
CA GLY A 168 -14.15 14.73 5.70
C GLY A 168 -13.04 14.38 4.71
N PRO A 169 -13.33 13.50 3.74
CA PRO A 169 -12.34 13.08 2.73
C PRO A 169 -11.74 14.23 1.92
N SER A 170 -12.57 15.21 1.52
CA SER A 170 -12.13 16.36 0.73
C SER A 170 -11.22 17.30 1.53
N GLY A 171 -11.57 17.61 2.78
CA GLY A 171 -10.73 18.43 3.64
C GLY A 171 -9.40 17.76 3.99
N LEU A 172 -9.41 16.44 4.21
CA LEU A 172 -8.18 15.67 4.38
C LEU A 172 -7.28 15.77 3.14
N ALA A 173 -7.85 15.65 1.95
CA ALA A 173 -7.09 15.74 0.70
C ALA A 173 -6.40 17.12 0.55
N GLU A 174 -7.09 18.20 0.93
CA GLU A 174 -6.50 19.54 0.83
C GLU A 174 -5.43 19.81 1.89
N GLN A 175 -5.65 19.37 3.13
CA GLN A 175 -4.79 19.75 4.26
C GLN A 175 -3.64 18.75 4.48
N ARG A 176 -3.80 17.48 4.09
CA ARG A 176 -2.85 16.40 4.43
C ARG A 176 -2.04 15.86 3.26
N ALA A 177 -2.55 15.95 2.02
CA ALA A 177 -1.87 15.33 0.87
C ALA A 177 -0.42 15.81 0.71
N GLY A 178 -0.17 17.12 0.84
CA GLY A 178 1.17 17.67 0.73
C GLY A 178 2.13 17.21 1.83
N GLN A 179 1.62 16.79 2.98
CA GLN A 179 2.46 16.29 4.09
C GLN A 179 3.02 14.88 3.84
N LEU A 180 2.46 14.15 2.86
CA LEU A 180 2.94 12.84 2.46
C LEU A 180 4.05 12.92 1.40
N LEU A 181 4.42 14.11 0.98
CA LEU A 181 5.32 14.32 -0.14
C LEU A 181 6.59 15.02 0.33
N SER A 182 7.66 14.83 -0.44
CA SER A 182 8.89 15.62 -0.28
C SER A 182 8.69 17.07 -0.72
N SER A 183 9.62 17.94 -0.38
CA SER A 183 9.59 19.34 -0.78
C SER A 183 9.73 19.56 -2.29
N THR A 184 10.25 18.58 -3.01
CA THR A 184 10.51 18.61 -4.45
C THR A 184 9.57 17.72 -5.26
N ALA A 185 8.51 17.21 -4.63
CA ALA A 185 7.56 16.32 -5.28
C ALA A 185 6.92 16.94 -6.53
N PRO A 186 6.77 16.18 -7.63
CA PRO A 186 6.13 16.69 -8.83
C PRO A 186 4.63 16.97 -8.58
N PRO A 187 4.03 17.97 -9.25
CA PRO A 187 2.62 18.34 -9.08
C PRO A 187 1.66 17.16 -9.26
N ASP A 188 1.94 16.27 -10.18
CA ASP A 188 1.12 15.08 -10.45
C ASP A 188 1.08 14.13 -9.24
N ALA A 189 2.17 14.00 -8.47
CA ALA A 189 2.18 13.20 -7.25
C ALA A 189 1.19 13.75 -6.21
N LEU A 190 1.16 15.09 -6.03
CA LEU A 190 0.20 15.75 -5.14
C LEU A 190 -1.24 15.50 -5.59
N GLN A 191 -1.52 15.64 -6.89
CA GLN A 191 -2.85 15.40 -7.43
C GLN A 191 -3.28 13.94 -7.28
N LEU A 192 -2.38 12.98 -7.53
CA LEU A 192 -2.68 11.57 -7.37
C LEU A 192 -3.03 11.21 -5.91
N VAL A 193 -2.28 11.76 -4.94
CA VAL A 193 -2.57 11.58 -3.51
C VAL A 193 -3.92 12.22 -3.14
N ARG A 194 -4.22 13.43 -3.62
CA ARG A 194 -5.51 14.10 -3.40
C ARG A 194 -6.70 13.30 -3.95
N ILE A 195 -6.56 12.78 -5.19
CA ILE A 195 -7.60 11.93 -5.82
C ILE A 195 -7.88 10.71 -4.93
N GLY A 196 -6.84 10.07 -4.40
CA GLY A 196 -6.97 8.94 -3.49
C GLY A 196 -7.72 9.31 -2.21
N MET A 197 -7.31 10.38 -1.53
CA MET A 197 -7.91 10.82 -0.27
C MET A 197 -9.37 11.25 -0.41
N ARG A 198 -9.74 11.94 -1.50
CA ARG A 198 -11.13 12.37 -1.72
C ARG A 198 -12.12 11.23 -1.88
N ARG A 199 -11.64 10.01 -2.18
CA ARG A 199 -12.45 8.80 -2.40
C ARG A 199 -12.55 7.92 -1.15
N LEU A 200 -12.08 8.38 0.00
CA LEU A 200 -12.18 7.63 1.25
C LEU A 200 -13.63 7.51 1.70
N ASP A 201 -13.99 6.31 2.15
CA ASP A 201 -15.20 6.08 2.93
C ASP A 201 -14.86 6.28 4.42
N PRO A 202 -15.59 7.13 5.17
CA PRO A 202 -15.29 7.38 6.58
C PRO A 202 -15.35 6.13 7.46
N ALA A 203 -16.30 5.20 7.22
CA ALA A 203 -16.43 3.99 8.03
C ALA A 203 -15.29 3.00 7.75
N GLY A 204 -14.89 2.84 6.48
CA GLY A 204 -13.72 2.04 6.11
C GLY A 204 -12.43 2.64 6.67
N HIS A 205 -12.29 3.98 6.63
CA HIS A 205 -11.16 4.67 7.23
C HIS A 205 -11.11 4.48 8.75
N GLU A 206 -12.25 4.48 9.46
CA GLU A 206 -12.32 4.21 10.89
C GLU A 206 -11.82 2.80 11.22
N GLN A 207 -12.30 1.77 10.49
CA GLN A 207 -11.83 0.40 10.66
C GLN A 207 -10.30 0.30 10.50
N ALA A 208 -9.76 0.95 9.47
CA ALA A 208 -8.34 0.99 9.19
C ALA A 208 -7.54 1.75 10.28
N ALA A 209 -8.09 2.84 10.81
CA ALA A 209 -7.48 3.60 11.91
C ALA A 209 -7.41 2.77 13.21
N ARG A 210 -8.46 2.00 13.51
CA ARG A 210 -8.49 1.06 14.65
C ARG A 210 -7.49 -0.08 14.47
N MET A 211 -7.37 -0.65 13.27
CA MET A 211 -6.35 -1.64 12.94
C MET A 211 -4.94 -1.07 13.13
N LEU A 212 -4.68 0.15 12.66
CA LEU A 212 -3.38 0.81 12.85
C LEU A 212 -3.06 1.05 14.34
N ALA A 213 -4.07 1.44 15.13
CA ALA A 213 -3.90 1.64 16.56
C ALA A 213 -3.54 0.36 17.30
N GLY A 214 -4.15 -0.77 16.94
CA GLY A 214 -3.87 -2.08 17.54
C GLY A 214 -2.71 -2.84 16.90
N GLY A 215 -2.23 -2.42 15.74
CA GLY A 215 -1.26 -3.15 14.93
C GLY A 215 0.11 -3.31 15.60
N LYS A 216 0.72 -4.49 15.41
CA LYS A 216 2.01 -4.88 15.99
C LYS A 216 2.85 -5.58 14.93
N LEU A 217 3.33 -4.83 13.94
CA LEU A 217 4.09 -5.38 12.80
C LEU A 217 5.27 -6.25 13.26
N SER A 218 5.96 -5.88 14.34
CA SER A 218 7.13 -6.62 14.84
C SER A 218 6.81 -8.07 15.24
N GLU A 219 5.60 -8.33 15.78
CA GLU A 219 5.19 -9.68 16.19
C GLU A 219 4.94 -10.60 14.98
N ASP A 220 4.38 -10.06 13.91
CA ASP A 220 4.14 -10.81 12.67
C ASP A 220 5.41 -10.93 11.82
N ALA A 221 6.25 -9.89 11.76
CA ALA A 221 7.52 -9.91 11.05
C ALA A 221 8.44 -11.05 11.53
N ALA A 222 8.48 -11.30 12.83
CA ALA A 222 9.29 -12.35 13.43
C ALA A 222 8.87 -13.78 12.99
N LYS A 223 7.63 -13.94 12.49
CA LYS A 223 7.09 -15.24 12.03
C LYS A 223 7.37 -15.49 10.55
N PHE A 224 7.76 -14.48 9.77
CA PHE A 224 8.00 -14.63 8.33
C PHE A 224 9.46 -14.95 8.02
N PRO A 225 9.77 -16.17 7.50
CA PRO A 225 11.15 -16.59 7.20
C PRO A 225 11.65 -16.13 5.83
N GLY A 226 10.77 -15.55 5.00
CA GLY A 226 11.07 -15.20 3.61
C GLY A 226 11.90 -13.94 3.45
N GLN A 227 12.30 -13.66 2.21
CA GLN A 227 13.03 -12.43 1.87
C GLN A 227 12.11 -11.23 2.05
N THR A 228 12.61 -10.18 2.69
CA THR A 228 11.87 -8.93 2.90
C THR A 228 12.75 -7.74 2.53
N LEU A 229 12.21 -6.85 1.68
CA LEU A 229 12.80 -5.56 1.37
C LEU A 229 11.96 -4.46 2.00
N VAL A 230 12.56 -3.66 2.88
CA VAL A 230 11.96 -2.44 3.41
C VAL A 230 12.55 -1.25 2.66
N MET A 231 11.70 -0.42 2.07
CA MET A 231 12.10 0.82 1.39
C MET A 231 11.46 2.01 2.07
N CYS A 232 12.18 3.12 2.13
CA CYS A 232 11.68 4.36 2.74
C CYS A 232 12.22 5.59 2.01
N GLY A 233 11.38 6.56 1.77
CA GLY A 233 11.80 7.87 1.30
C GLY A 233 12.64 8.58 2.35
N SER A 234 13.78 9.16 1.94
CA SER A 234 14.67 9.87 2.89
C SER A 234 14.05 11.16 3.46
N GLU A 235 12.99 11.69 2.80
CA GLU A 235 12.22 12.85 3.28
C GLU A 235 10.86 12.44 3.88
N ASP A 236 10.65 11.15 4.17
CA ASP A 236 9.41 10.68 4.81
C ASP A 236 9.31 11.18 6.25
N ARG A 237 8.35 12.08 6.48
CA ARG A 237 8.05 12.66 7.80
C ARG A 237 6.92 11.93 8.53
N ILE A 238 6.25 10.99 7.87
CA ILE A 238 5.15 10.19 8.43
C ILE A 238 5.68 8.93 9.10
N THR A 239 6.54 8.19 8.38
CA THR A 239 7.24 7.00 8.86
C THR A 239 8.74 7.15 8.57
N PRO A 240 9.47 7.89 9.44
CA PRO A 240 10.87 8.25 9.18
C PRO A 240 11.79 7.05 8.96
N GLU A 241 12.87 7.25 8.20
CA GLU A 241 13.86 6.21 7.85
C GLU A 241 14.33 5.37 9.04
N SER A 242 14.57 5.99 10.20
CA SER A 242 15.04 5.29 11.41
C SER A 242 14.03 4.24 11.89
N GLY A 243 12.73 4.54 11.79
CA GLY A 243 11.64 3.59 12.06
C GLY A 243 11.61 2.45 11.04
N CYS A 244 11.74 2.79 9.75
CA CYS A 244 11.76 1.81 8.67
C CYS A 244 12.99 0.88 8.74
N GLN A 245 14.16 1.41 9.10
CA GLN A 245 15.38 0.62 9.37
C GLN A 245 15.16 -0.35 10.55
N THR A 246 14.48 0.11 11.59
CA THR A 246 14.12 -0.75 12.73
C THR A 246 13.17 -1.86 12.30
N ILE A 247 12.15 -1.56 11.48
CA ILE A 247 11.23 -2.55 10.94
C ILE A 247 11.97 -3.62 10.12
N ALA A 248 12.95 -3.23 9.30
CA ALA A 248 13.74 -4.20 8.53
C ALA A 248 14.45 -5.24 9.42
N ARG A 249 14.88 -4.86 10.61
CA ARG A 249 15.57 -5.74 11.58
C ARG A 249 14.65 -6.75 12.25
N PHE A 250 13.33 -6.58 12.20
CA PHE A 250 12.38 -7.55 12.73
C PHE A 250 12.26 -8.81 11.87
N PHE A 251 12.68 -8.74 10.61
CA PHE A 251 12.63 -9.86 9.68
C PHE A 251 13.97 -10.61 9.66
N ALA A 252 13.93 -11.94 9.74
CA ALA A 252 15.13 -12.78 9.69
C ALA A 252 15.97 -12.57 8.41
N ARG A 253 15.33 -12.25 7.29
CA ARG A 253 15.95 -11.96 5.99
C ARG A 253 15.54 -10.57 5.49
N GLY A 254 15.47 -9.60 6.41
CA GLY A 254 15.14 -8.23 6.12
C GLY A 254 16.33 -7.44 5.57
N THR A 255 16.10 -6.68 4.51
CA THR A 255 17.04 -5.69 3.96
C THR A 255 16.38 -4.33 3.93
N TYR A 256 17.17 -3.27 4.01
CA TYR A 256 16.70 -1.90 3.95
C TYR A 256 17.30 -1.16 2.75
N ARG A 257 16.45 -0.34 2.09
CA ARG A 257 16.88 0.55 1.00
C ARG A 257 16.28 1.93 1.19
N SER A 258 17.14 2.96 1.31
CA SER A 258 16.72 4.35 1.23
C SER A 258 16.29 4.71 -0.20
N LEU A 259 15.30 5.60 -0.31
CA LEU A 259 14.87 6.23 -1.57
C LEU A 259 15.16 7.73 -1.48
N PRO A 260 16.34 8.18 -1.95
CA PRO A 260 16.78 9.56 -1.75
C PRO A 260 15.83 10.59 -2.35
N GLY A 261 15.52 11.64 -1.58
CA GLY A 261 14.69 12.78 -2.00
C GLY A 261 13.20 12.48 -2.10
N LEU A 262 12.73 11.28 -1.73
CA LEU A 262 11.32 10.93 -1.77
C LEU A 262 10.67 11.03 -0.39
N GLY A 263 9.38 11.42 -0.37
CA GLY A 263 8.56 11.45 0.84
C GLY A 263 7.83 10.13 1.10
N HIS A 264 6.72 10.22 1.84
CA HIS A 264 5.91 9.06 2.23
C HIS A 264 5.19 8.40 1.03
N ALA A 265 4.68 9.19 0.08
CA ALA A 265 4.04 8.66 -1.13
C ALA A 265 5.07 8.39 -2.24
N SER A 266 6.16 7.71 -1.91
CA SER A 266 7.30 7.45 -2.80
C SER A 266 6.90 6.72 -4.10
N TYR A 267 5.83 5.91 -4.09
CA TYR A 267 5.25 5.26 -5.27
C TYR A 267 4.74 6.26 -6.33
N ALA A 268 4.34 7.45 -5.89
CA ALA A 268 3.86 8.54 -6.74
C ALA A 268 4.96 9.53 -7.12
N GLU A 269 5.86 9.83 -6.19
CA GLU A 269 6.93 10.81 -6.37
C GLU A 269 8.08 10.29 -7.25
N GLY A 270 8.50 9.05 -7.02
CA GLY A 270 9.63 8.43 -7.70
C GLY A 270 9.26 7.08 -8.34
N PRO A 271 8.24 7.02 -9.23
CA PRO A 271 7.74 5.75 -9.75
C PRO A 271 8.79 4.94 -10.50
N VAL A 272 9.71 5.60 -11.19
CA VAL A 272 10.81 4.92 -11.91
C VAL A 272 11.71 4.18 -10.92
N THR A 273 12.13 4.83 -9.83
CA THR A 273 12.97 4.25 -8.79
C THR A 273 12.27 3.09 -8.07
N VAL A 274 10.99 3.31 -7.70
CA VAL A 274 10.19 2.29 -7.02
C VAL A 274 9.96 1.07 -7.93
N ASN A 275 9.56 1.28 -9.19
CA ASN A 275 9.33 0.19 -10.15
C ASN A 275 10.60 -0.61 -10.44
N ALA A 276 11.75 0.05 -10.54
CA ALA A 276 13.05 -0.61 -10.73
C ALA A 276 13.40 -1.48 -9.52
N ALA A 277 13.22 -0.97 -8.29
CA ALA A 277 13.47 -1.73 -7.07
C ALA A 277 12.55 -2.94 -6.92
N LEU A 278 11.24 -2.79 -7.24
CA LEU A 278 10.29 -3.90 -7.25
C LEU A 278 10.66 -4.97 -8.28
N ALA A 279 11.08 -4.55 -9.48
CA ALA A 279 11.50 -5.47 -10.53
C ALA A 279 12.79 -6.22 -10.16
N GLU A 280 13.75 -5.54 -9.54
CA GLU A 280 14.98 -6.15 -9.04
C GLU A 280 14.69 -7.17 -7.94
N PHE A 281 13.89 -6.77 -6.94
CA PHE A 281 13.54 -7.64 -5.82
C PHE A 281 12.84 -8.93 -6.27
N GLY A 282 11.89 -8.83 -7.20
CA GLY A 282 11.18 -10.01 -7.68
C GLY A 282 12.07 -10.99 -8.44
N ARG A 283 13.06 -10.49 -9.20
CA ARG A 283 14.10 -11.37 -9.81
C ARG A 283 14.94 -12.07 -8.74
N GLN A 284 15.38 -11.34 -7.70
CA GLN A 284 16.16 -11.90 -6.59
C GLN A 284 15.38 -12.93 -5.78
N ALA A 285 14.07 -12.73 -5.67
CA ALA A 285 13.16 -13.65 -4.98
C ALA A 285 12.74 -14.85 -5.85
N GLY A 286 13.13 -14.91 -7.13
CA GLY A 286 12.78 -15.98 -8.05
C GLY A 286 11.32 -15.97 -8.51
N ALA A 287 10.71 -14.78 -8.56
CA ALA A 287 9.30 -14.62 -8.96
C ALA A 287 9.15 -14.45 -10.49
N TRP A 288 10.14 -13.79 -11.15
CA TRP A 288 10.20 -13.52 -12.59
C TRP A 288 11.61 -13.34 -13.10
#